data_c8891629fcbc955781fda8a9d73eea26
#
_entry.id   c8891629fcbc955781fda8a9d73eea26
#
_cell.length_a   1.000
_cell.length_b   1.000
_cell.length_c   1.000
_cell.angle_alpha   90.00
_cell.angle_beta   90.00
_cell.angle_gamma   90.00
#
_symmetry.space_group_name_H-M   'P 1'
#
loop_
_entity.id
_entity.type
_entity.pdbx_description
1 polymer ?
#
loop_
_entity_poly.entity_id
_entity_poly.type
_entity_poly.pdbx_seq_one_letter_code
_entity_poly.pdbx_strand_id
1 'polypeptide(L)'
;MMEEHLFALNIFGDCDDSAWLATEPLWRGLAVELEELHYLKGASFIKQLKQIVYYGEFHPVEGETDIYSTGGDQSPDYKNLLNVARKAVEHGCRVFILPNPKGTRTPDFIFEQKGNFKVYDLKTISGKASVSNRLLESIGQSNRVLLNMTVEYNTRLLASDIKSYFETNQDALEVLIFKGKKEFSIDRDLTLSPQYHKLFRKRYEK
;
A
#
# COMPACT_ATOMS: atom_id res chain seq x y z
N MET A 1 -12.08 -17.83 23.26
CA MET A 1 -11.09 -17.32 22.29
C MET A 1 -9.95 -18.29 21.95
N MET A 2 -9.53 -19.21 22.84
CA MET A 2 -8.51 -20.24 22.49
C MET A 2 -9.07 -21.47 21.76
N GLU A 3 -10.35 -21.77 21.90
CA GLU A 3 -10.96 -22.94 21.23
C GLU A 3 -11.24 -22.74 19.73
N GLU A 4 -11.51 -21.52 19.28
CA GLU A 4 -11.70 -21.24 17.85
C GLU A 4 -10.40 -21.35 17.04
N HIS A 5 -9.26 -21.06 17.64
CA HIS A 5 -7.95 -21.22 16.98
C HIS A 5 -7.56 -22.70 16.79
N LEU A 6 -7.96 -23.55 17.72
CA LEU A 6 -7.70 -25.01 17.61
C LEU A 6 -8.61 -25.69 16.57
N PHE A 7 -9.80 -25.15 16.33
CA PHE A 7 -10.75 -25.73 15.37
C PHE A 7 -10.30 -25.49 13.91
N ALA A 8 -9.65 -24.35 13.64
CA ALA A 8 -9.13 -24.03 12.30
C ALA A 8 -7.92 -24.91 11.91
N LEU A 9 -7.12 -25.35 12.89
CA LEU A 9 -5.93 -26.16 12.64
C LEU A 9 -6.21 -27.67 12.43
N ASN A 10 -7.39 -28.18 12.82
CA ASN A 10 -7.71 -29.61 12.77
C ASN A 10 -8.56 -30.05 11.56
N ILE A 11 -8.97 -29.15 10.69
CA ILE A 11 -9.88 -29.49 9.58
C ILE A 11 -9.15 -29.93 8.31
N PHE A 12 -7.84 -29.71 8.19
CA PHE A 12 -7.12 -29.84 6.92
C PHE A 12 -5.93 -30.80 7.02
N GLY A 13 -6.24 -32.08 6.94
CA GLY A 13 -5.26 -33.11 6.60
C GLY A 13 -5.16 -33.28 5.08
N ASP A 14 -3.93 -33.22 4.58
CA ASP A 14 -3.47 -33.72 3.27
C ASP A 14 -4.17 -33.24 2.00
N CYS A 15 -3.94 -31.99 1.61
CA CYS A 15 -3.89 -31.60 0.18
C CYS A 15 -3.28 -30.18 0.05
N ASP A 16 -2.42 -29.95 -0.94
CA ASP A 16 -1.75 -28.65 -1.20
C ASP A 16 -2.75 -27.49 -1.43
N ASP A 17 -3.95 -27.78 -1.90
CA ASP A 17 -5.03 -26.79 -2.04
C ASP A 17 -5.69 -26.38 -0.71
N SER A 18 -5.47 -27.14 0.36
CA SER A 18 -6.13 -26.90 1.65
C SER A 18 -5.44 -25.84 2.51
N ALA A 19 -4.15 -25.61 2.34
CA ALA A 19 -3.42 -24.57 3.05
C ALA A 19 -3.97 -23.17 2.70
N TRP A 20 -4.40 -22.97 1.46
CA TRP A 20 -5.03 -21.73 1.01
C TRP A 20 -6.41 -21.50 1.65
N LEU A 21 -7.23 -22.54 1.74
CA LEU A 21 -8.56 -22.48 2.37
C LEU A 21 -8.48 -22.25 3.88
N ALA A 22 -7.43 -22.78 4.55
CA ALA A 22 -7.24 -22.57 5.99
C ALA A 22 -6.86 -21.13 6.36
N THR A 23 -6.19 -20.41 5.47
CA THR A 23 -5.78 -19.01 5.69
C THR A 23 -6.86 -18.00 5.28
N GLU A 24 -7.86 -18.40 4.51
CA GLU A 24 -8.93 -17.50 4.03
C GLU A 24 -9.70 -16.79 5.15
N PRO A 25 -10.11 -17.44 6.26
CA PRO A 25 -10.78 -16.77 7.36
C PRO A 25 -9.91 -15.71 8.05
N LEU A 26 -8.60 -15.98 8.20
CA LEU A 26 -7.64 -15.03 8.79
C LEU A 26 -7.46 -13.81 7.88
N TRP A 27 -7.39 -14.02 6.58
CA TRP A 27 -7.31 -12.92 5.62
C TRP A 27 -8.58 -12.08 5.58
N ARG A 28 -9.74 -12.70 5.73
CA ARG A 28 -11.01 -11.96 5.80
C ARG A 28 -11.08 -11.09 7.04
N GLY A 29 -10.65 -11.59 8.20
CA GLY A 29 -10.55 -10.81 9.44
C GLY A 29 -9.61 -9.61 9.27
N LEU A 30 -8.40 -9.84 8.75
CA LEU A 30 -7.44 -8.79 8.47
C LEU A 30 -7.96 -7.79 7.41
N ALA A 31 -8.66 -8.26 6.39
CA ALA A 31 -9.24 -7.38 5.37
C ALA A 31 -10.30 -6.45 5.98
N VAL A 32 -11.14 -6.93 6.87
CA VAL A 32 -12.12 -6.09 7.60
C VAL A 32 -11.41 -5.03 8.43
N GLU A 33 -10.36 -5.40 9.17
CA GLU A 33 -9.56 -4.44 9.94
C GLU A 33 -8.89 -3.39 9.06
N LEU A 34 -8.44 -3.77 7.86
CA LEU A 34 -7.84 -2.84 6.88
C LEU A 34 -8.88 -1.88 6.28
N GLU A 35 -10.10 -2.34 6.00
CA GLU A 35 -11.21 -1.48 5.57
C GLU A 35 -11.60 -0.50 6.67
N GLU A 36 -11.66 -0.94 7.93
CA GLU A 36 -11.96 -0.09 9.07
C GLU A 36 -10.93 1.02 9.28
N LEU A 37 -9.65 0.79 8.93
CA LEU A 37 -8.60 1.82 8.99
C LEU A 37 -8.96 3.08 8.22
N HIS A 38 -9.71 2.95 7.13
CA HIS A 38 -10.11 4.10 6.31
C HIS A 38 -10.94 5.12 7.11
N TYR A 39 -11.71 4.67 8.09
CA TYR A 39 -12.58 5.50 8.93
C TYR A 39 -11.89 6.04 10.18
N LEU A 40 -10.71 5.53 10.53
CA LEU A 40 -9.97 5.95 11.72
C LEU A 40 -9.04 7.12 11.41
N LYS A 41 -8.84 7.99 12.40
CA LYS A 41 -7.92 9.15 12.31
C LYS A 41 -7.08 9.28 13.59
N GLY A 42 -5.93 9.94 13.45
CA GLY A 42 -5.06 10.26 14.59
C GLY A 42 -4.58 9.04 15.37
N ALA A 43 -4.68 9.10 16.70
CA ALA A 43 -4.17 8.04 17.58
C ALA A 43 -4.86 6.69 17.39
N SER A 44 -6.16 6.68 17.09
CA SER A 44 -6.91 5.44 16.84
C SER A 44 -6.41 4.73 15.59
N PHE A 45 -6.15 5.46 14.51
CA PHE A 45 -5.54 4.92 13.30
C PHE A 45 -4.17 4.29 13.59
N ILE A 46 -3.28 4.99 14.28
CA ILE A 46 -1.93 4.48 14.60
C ILE A 46 -2.01 3.26 15.51
N LYS A 47 -2.94 3.26 16.48
CA LYS A 47 -3.13 2.10 17.37
C LYS A 47 -3.57 0.87 16.59
N GLN A 48 -4.58 0.98 15.75
CA GLN A 48 -5.09 -0.11 14.91
C GLN A 48 -4.02 -0.62 13.96
N LEU A 49 -3.30 0.29 13.31
CA LEU A 49 -2.23 -0.06 12.37
C LEU A 49 -1.10 -0.84 13.04
N LYS A 50 -0.70 -0.44 14.26
CA LYS A 50 0.28 -1.20 15.05
C LYS A 50 -0.25 -2.59 15.43
N GLN A 51 -1.52 -2.70 15.80
CA GLN A 51 -2.14 -3.99 16.11
C GLN A 51 -2.10 -4.91 14.89
N ILE A 52 -2.46 -4.41 13.70
CA ILE A 52 -2.39 -5.18 12.45
C ILE A 52 -0.97 -5.71 12.21
N VAL A 53 0.05 -4.88 12.36
CA VAL A 53 1.45 -5.29 12.15
C VAL A 53 1.92 -6.32 13.19
N TYR A 54 1.54 -6.17 14.46
CA TYR A 54 1.99 -7.06 15.54
C TYR A 54 1.24 -8.39 15.59
N TYR A 55 -0.04 -8.41 15.20
CA TYR A 55 -0.90 -9.60 15.33
C TYR A 55 -1.32 -10.19 13.98
N GLY A 56 -0.98 -9.54 12.86
CA GLY A 56 -1.41 -9.93 11.52
C GLY A 56 -0.66 -11.11 10.90
N GLU A 57 0.11 -11.88 11.68
CA GLU A 57 0.83 -13.08 11.23
C GLU A 57 1.72 -12.84 10.00
N PHE A 58 2.41 -11.71 9.97
CA PHE A 58 3.37 -11.42 8.91
C PHE A 58 4.65 -12.23 9.09
N HIS A 59 5.06 -12.90 8.03
CA HIS A 59 6.30 -13.69 7.96
C HIS A 59 7.29 -13.04 6.99
N PRO A 60 8.60 -13.15 7.26
CA PRO A 60 9.62 -12.70 6.30
C PRO A 60 9.41 -13.40 4.94
N VAL A 61 9.49 -12.63 3.87
CA VAL A 61 9.47 -13.18 2.51
C VAL A 61 10.82 -13.83 2.22
N GLU A 62 10.81 -15.08 1.76
CA GLU A 62 12.03 -15.84 1.50
C GLU A 62 12.95 -15.11 0.49
N GLY A 63 14.23 -14.98 0.85
CA GLY A 63 15.24 -14.29 0.05
C GLY A 63 15.17 -12.76 0.08
N GLU A 64 14.26 -12.18 0.85
CA GLU A 64 14.12 -10.72 0.98
C GLU A 64 14.51 -10.22 2.37
N THR A 65 15.03 -9.01 2.44
CA THR A 65 15.33 -8.32 3.69
C THR A 65 14.27 -7.27 3.96
N ASP A 66 13.76 -7.19 5.21
CA ASP A 66 12.77 -6.21 5.64
C ASP A 66 11.46 -6.18 4.83
N ILE A 67 11.13 -7.29 4.14
CA ILE A 67 9.85 -7.49 3.47
C ILE A 67 9.11 -8.65 4.14
N TYR A 68 7.86 -8.42 4.49
CA TYR A 68 6.99 -9.36 5.19
C TYR A 68 5.66 -9.48 4.45
N SER A 69 5.06 -10.67 4.48
CA SER A 69 3.71 -10.92 3.96
C SER A 69 2.99 -11.94 4.83
N THR A 70 1.66 -12.01 4.68
CA THR A 70 0.83 -13.02 5.37
C THR A 70 0.86 -14.38 4.68
N GLY A 71 1.60 -14.52 3.59
CA GLY A 71 1.65 -15.74 2.77
C GLY A 71 0.43 -15.90 1.85
N GLY A 72 0.46 -16.92 0.99
CA GLY A 72 -0.69 -17.31 0.15
C GLY A 72 -0.95 -16.45 -1.08
N ASP A 73 -0.27 -15.34 -1.23
CA ASP A 73 -0.52 -14.42 -2.34
C ASP A 73 0.35 -14.77 -3.55
N GLN A 74 -0.21 -15.64 -4.41
CA GLN A 74 0.34 -15.98 -5.72
C GLN A 74 -0.36 -15.20 -6.84
N SER A 75 -0.94 -14.04 -6.53
CA SER A 75 -1.61 -13.22 -7.54
C SER A 75 -0.62 -12.81 -8.64
N PRO A 76 -1.06 -12.60 -9.87
CA PRO A 76 -0.20 -12.08 -10.95
C PRO A 76 0.46 -10.74 -10.56
N ASP A 77 -0.16 -9.99 -9.67
CA ASP A 77 0.33 -8.70 -9.19
C ASP A 77 1.38 -8.82 -8.07
N TYR A 78 1.51 -9.98 -7.42
CA TYR A 78 2.48 -10.17 -6.32
C TYR A 78 3.91 -9.83 -6.72
N LYS A 79 4.32 -10.20 -7.92
CA LYS A 79 5.64 -9.85 -8.45
C LYS A 79 5.84 -8.33 -8.56
N ASN A 80 4.81 -7.60 -8.93
CA ASN A 80 4.84 -6.14 -8.98
C ASN A 80 4.90 -5.55 -7.56
N LEU A 81 4.10 -6.07 -6.63
CA LEU A 81 4.16 -5.69 -5.22
C LEU A 81 5.56 -5.90 -4.65
N LEU A 82 6.15 -7.07 -4.88
CA LEU A 82 7.50 -7.39 -4.40
C LEU A 82 8.56 -6.45 -4.98
N ASN A 83 8.48 -6.13 -6.26
CA ASN A 83 9.41 -5.18 -6.89
C ASN A 83 9.30 -3.77 -6.28
N VAL A 84 8.10 -3.34 -5.93
CA VAL A 84 7.87 -2.05 -5.28
C VAL A 84 8.33 -2.07 -3.81
N ALA A 85 8.08 -3.18 -3.11
CA ALA A 85 8.56 -3.39 -1.74
C ALA A 85 10.10 -3.28 -1.65
N ARG A 86 10.83 -3.89 -2.59
CA ARG A 86 12.29 -3.78 -2.68
C ARG A 86 12.75 -2.32 -2.80
N LYS A 87 12.08 -1.51 -3.64
CA LYS A 87 12.39 -0.08 -3.74
C LYS A 87 12.18 0.65 -2.41
N ALA A 88 11.09 0.35 -1.69
CA ALA A 88 10.85 0.95 -0.39
C ALA A 88 11.92 0.55 0.65
N VAL A 89 12.40 -0.69 0.61
CA VAL A 89 13.51 -1.15 1.46
C VAL A 89 14.80 -0.41 1.12
N GLU A 90 15.10 -0.16 -0.16
CA GLU A 90 16.26 0.66 -0.58
C GLU A 90 16.20 2.08 0.02
N HIS A 91 15.00 2.59 0.32
CA HIS A 91 14.76 3.87 0.99
C HIS A 91 14.68 3.76 2.52
N GLY A 92 15.01 2.60 3.09
CA GLY A 92 15.09 2.36 4.53
C GLY A 92 13.75 2.10 5.21
N CYS A 93 12.76 1.62 4.47
CA CYS A 93 11.50 1.15 5.02
C CYS A 93 11.56 -0.35 5.35
N ARG A 94 10.84 -0.75 6.40
CA ARG A 94 10.35 -2.10 6.57
C ARG A 94 8.97 -2.19 5.91
N VAL A 95 8.73 -3.21 5.12
CA VAL A 95 7.55 -3.31 4.27
C VAL A 95 6.70 -4.52 4.65
N PHE A 96 5.40 -4.30 4.82
CA PHE A 96 4.41 -5.34 5.01
C PHE A 96 3.48 -5.34 3.79
N ILE A 97 3.53 -6.40 2.99
CA ILE A 97 2.64 -6.62 1.85
C ILE A 97 1.31 -7.13 2.41
N LEU A 98 0.25 -6.42 2.13
CA LEU A 98 -1.08 -6.72 2.65
C LEU A 98 -1.83 -7.71 1.74
N PRO A 99 -2.69 -8.57 2.30
CA PRO A 99 -3.55 -9.43 1.51
C PRO A 99 -4.58 -8.58 0.76
N ASN A 100 -4.89 -8.98 -0.47
CA ASN A 100 -5.91 -8.32 -1.29
C ASN A 100 -6.98 -9.34 -1.72
N PRO A 101 -7.88 -9.74 -0.82
CA PRO A 101 -8.92 -10.71 -1.14
C PRO A 101 -9.88 -10.14 -2.17
N LYS A 102 -10.36 -11.01 -3.08
CA LYS A 102 -11.33 -10.61 -4.10
C LYS A 102 -12.58 -10.01 -3.48
N GLY A 103 -12.99 -8.85 -3.97
CA GLY A 103 -14.21 -8.16 -3.55
C GLY A 103 -14.04 -7.19 -2.38
N THR A 104 -12.84 -7.05 -1.83
CA THR A 104 -12.51 -6.04 -0.82
C THR A 104 -11.67 -4.92 -1.43
N ARG A 105 -11.77 -3.74 -0.85
CA ARG A 105 -10.97 -2.56 -1.23
C ARG A 105 -9.95 -2.27 -0.14
N THR A 106 -8.90 -3.08 -0.12
CA THR A 106 -7.82 -2.97 0.86
C THR A 106 -6.61 -2.24 0.27
N PRO A 107 -5.81 -1.56 1.09
CA PRO A 107 -4.51 -1.05 0.66
C PRO A 107 -3.53 -2.20 0.39
N ASP A 108 -2.43 -1.89 -0.30
CA ASP A 108 -1.43 -2.90 -0.69
C ASP A 108 -0.26 -3.02 0.29
N PHE A 109 0.09 -1.94 1.00
CA PHE A 109 1.27 -1.89 1.85
C PHE A 109 1.07 -1.17 3.17
N ILE A 110 1.80 -1.66 4.18
CA ILE A 110 2.21 -0.85 5.31
C ILE A 110 3.73 -0.64 5.22
N PHE A 111 4.18 0.60 5.23
CA PHE A 111 5.58 0.97 5.37
C PHE A 111 5.87 1.42 6.80
N GLU A 112 6.89 0.85 7.40
CA GLU A 112 7.43 1.29 8.69
C GLU A 112 8.82 1.90 8.49
N GLN A 113 9.01 3.12 8.93
CA GLN A 113 10.29 3.79 8.91
C GLN A 113 10.51 4.54 10.21
N LYS A 114 11.54 4.16 10.97
CA LYS A 114 11.89 4.77 12.28
C LYS A 114 10.71 4.85 13.26
N GLY A 115 9.90 3.79 13.31
CA GLY A 115 8.72 3.72 14.19
C GLY A 115 7.48 4.44 13.66
N ASN A 116 7.55 5.06 12.50
CA ASN A 116 6.39 5.65 11.83
C ASN A 116 5.79 4.67 10.83
N PHE A 117 4.50 4.44 10.94
CA PHE A 117 3.75 3.54 10.07
C PHE A 117 2.87 4.33 9.11
N LYS A 118 2.91 3.98 7.84
CA LYS A 118 2.07 4.56 6.78
C LYS A 118 1.48 3.46 5.92
N VAL A 119 0.22 3.62 5.53
CA VAL A 119 -0.51 2.69 4.66
C VAL A 119 -0.59 3.26 3.27
N TYR A 120 -0.34 2.44 2.25
CA TYR A 120 -0.36 2.86 0.85
C TYR A 120 -1.17 1.92 -0.03
N ASP A 121 -1.92 2.50 -0.95
CA ASP A 121 -2.48 1.83 -2.11
C ASP A 121 -1.55 2.05 -3.31
N LEU A 122 -1.15 0.98 -3.99
CA LEU A 122 -0.20 1.02 -5.11
C LEU A 122 -0.91 1.27 -6.43
N LYS A 123 -0.41 2.22 -7.18
CA LYS A 123 -0.76 2.42 -8.59
C LYS A 123 0.50 2.42 -9.44
N THR A 124 0.73 1.34 -10.19
CA THR A 124 1.84 1.26 -11.14
C THR A 124 1.44 1.92 -12.46
N ILE A 125 2.24 2.87 -12.90
CA ILE A 125 2.05 3.60 -14.15
C ILE A 125 2.97 3.02 -15.21
N SER A 126 2.39 2.18 -16.09
CA SER A 126 3.07 1.49 -17.18
C SER A 126 2.39 1.81 -18.51
N GLY A 127 2.79 2.89 -19.18
CA GLY A 127 2.25 3.30 -20.47
C GLY A 127 1.37 4.55 -20.40
N LYS A 128 0.43 4.69 -21.34
CA LYS A 128 -0.40 5.90 -21.52
C LYS A 128 -1.62 5.96 -20.59
N ALA A 129 -1.72 5.10 -19.59
CA ALA A 129 -2.83 5.15 -18.63
C ALA A 129 -2.87 6.51 -17.95
N SER A 130 -4.06 7.09 -17.84
CA SER A 130 -4.26 8.36 -17.15
C SER A 130 -3.94 8.19 -15.66
N VAL A 131 -2.97 8.95 -15.15
CA VAL A 131 -2.64 9.01 -13.73
C VAL A 131 -3.84 9.47 -12.93
N SER A 132 -4.60 10.42 -13.46
CA SER A 132 -5.84 10.91 -12.82
C SER A 132 -6.81 9.78 -12.49
N ASN A 133 -7.11 8.89 -13.45
CA ASN A 133 -8.00 7.76 -13.21
C ASN A 133 -7.46 6.80 -12.15
N ARG A 134 -6.14 6.52 -12.19
CA ARG A 134 -5.49 5.66 -11.20
C ARG A 134 -5.54 6.23 -9.79
N LEU A 135 -5.38 7.55 -9.65
CA LEU A 135 -5.52 8.23 -8.36
C LEU A 135 -6.97 8.18 -7.84
N LEU A 136 -7.96 8.35 -8.73
CA LEU A 136 -9.37 8.25 -8.35
C LEU A 136 -9.76 6.82 -7.92
N GLU A 137 -9.20 5.79 -8.53
CA GLU A 137 -9.41 4.39 -8.15
C GLU A 137 -8.94 4.07 -6.72
N SER A 138 -7.99 4.84 -6.18
CA SER A 138 -7.46 4.65 -4.82
C SER A 138 -8.38 5.19 -3.72
N ILE A 139 -9.36 6.03 -4.08
CA ILE A 139 -10.29 6.62 -3.11
C ILE A 139 -11.11 5.50 -2.45
N GLY A 140 -11.09 5.46 -1.12
CA GLY A 140 -11.74 4.43 -0.31
C GLY A 140 -10.90 3.17 -0.06
N GLN A 141 -9.64 3.12 -0.58
CA GLN A 141 -8.68 2.06 -0.24
C GLN A 141 -7.64 2.56 0.76
N SER A 142 -7.05 3.73 0.49
CA SER A 142 -6.10 4.38 1.39
C SER A 142 -6.14 5.89 1.23
N ASN A 143 -5.79 6.61 2.29
CA ASN A 143 -5.58 8.06 2.26
C ASN A 143 -4.16 8.43 1.75
N ARG A 144 -3.34 7.44 1.42
CA ARG A 144 -2.03 7.61 0.79
C ARG A 144 -1.93 6.72 -0.44
N VAL A 145 -1.43 7.29 -1.52
CA VAL A 145 -1.22 6.58 -2.78
C VAL A 145 0.27 6.49 -3.06
N LEU A 146 0.73 5.32 -3.46
CA LEU A 146 2.06 5.09 -3.98
C LEU A 146 2.01 4.99 -5.51
N LEU A 147 2.55 5.98 -6.20
CA LEU A 147 2.74 5.93 -7.66
C LEU A 147 4.09 5.33 -8.01
N ASN A 148 4.10 4.13 -8.57
CA ASN A 148 5.30 3.51 -9.13
C ASN A 148 5.41 3.84 -10.63
N MET A 149 6.27 4.81 -10.96
CA MET A 149 6.47 5.26 -12.35
C MET A 149 7.45 4.34 -13.06
N THR A 150 6.97 3.48 -13.95
CA THR A 150 7.81 2.57 -14.78
C THR A 150 8.10 3.14 -16.16
N VAL A 151 7.46 4.25 -16.51
CA VAL A 151 7.66 4.97 -17.78
C VAL A 151 7.83 6.47 -17.50
N GLU A 152 8.45 7.16 -18.45
CA GLU A 152 8.47 8.63 -18.42
C GLU A 152 7.06 9.18 -18.66
N TYR A 153 6.66 10.12 -17.84
CA TYR A 153 5.37 10.77 -17.92
C TYR A 153 5.53 12.27 -18.02
N ASN A 154 4.58 12.95 -18.68
CA ASN A 154 4.64 14.41 -18.79
C ASN A 154 4.56 15.04 -17.39
N THR A 155 5.65 15.69 -16.97
CA THR A 155 5.81 16.25 -15.61
C THR A 155 4.71 17.24 -15.25
N ARG A 156 4.32 18.10 -16.22
CA ARG A 156 3.28 19.11 -15.97
C ARG A 156 1.90 18.47 -15.80
N LEU A 157 1.60 17.47 -16.62
CA LEU A 157 0.35 16.74 -16.53
C LEU A 157 0.28 15.96 -15.21
N LEU A 158 1.36 15.24 -14.86
CA LEU A 158 1.44 14.50 -13.59
C LEU A 158 1.21 15.42 -12.38
N ALA A 159 1.87 16.59 -12.37
CA ALA A 159 1.67 17.55 -11.30
C ALA A 159 0.22 18.05 -11.22
N SER A 160 -0.42 18.30 -12.38
CA SER A 160 -1.82 18.73 -12.44
C SER A 160 -2.78 17.63 -11.97
N ASP A 161 -2.55 16.38 -12.38
CA ASP A 161 -3.36 15.22 -11.97
C ASP A 161 -3.31 15.02 -10.45
N ILE A 162 -2.12 15.11 -9.84
CA ILE A 162 -1.94 15.00 -8.39
C ILE A 162 -2.64 16.16 -7.65
N LYS A 163 -2.53 17.38 -8.17
CA LYS A 163 -3.23 18.52 -7.59
C LYS A 163 -4.74 18.32 -7.61
N SER A 164 -5.30 17.93 -8.75
CA SER A 164 -6.73 17.64 -8.91
C SER A 164 -7.20 16.51 -7.99
N TYR A 165 -6.37 15.49 -7.77
CA TYR A 165 -6.65 14.42 -6.82
C TYR A 165 -6.83 14.96 -5.39
N PHE A 166 -5.94 15.84 -4.92
CA PHE A 166 -6.08 16.47 -3.60
C PHE A 166 -7.27 17.41 -3.52
N GLU A 167 -7.65 18.08 -4.60
CA GLU A 167 -8.83 18.94 -4.67
C GLU A 167 -10.13 18.10 -4.56
N THR A 168 -10.15 16.93 -5.19
CA THR A 168 -11.31 16.03 -5.23
C THR A 168 -11.44 15.18 -3.96
N ASN A 169 -10.32 14.69 -3.41
CA ASN A 169 -10.29 13.81 -2.25
C ASN A 169 -9.78 14.56 -1.00
N GLN A 170 -10.71 15.02 -0.17
CA GLN A 170 -10.38 15.77 1.05
C GLN A 170 -9.65 14.96 2.12
N ASP A 171 -9.79 13.63 2.10
CA ASP A 171 -9.11 12.73 3.02
C ASP A 171 -7.71 12.31 2.56
N ALA A 172 -7.31 12.68 1.34
CA ALA A 172 -5.97 12.41 0.82
C ALA A 172 -4.90 13.11 1.66
N LEU A 173 -3.91 12.35 2.10
CA LEU A 173 -2.80 12.82 2.92
C LEU A 173 -1.49 12.95 2.14
N GLU A 174 -1.21 12.00 1.24
CA GLU A 174 0.09 11.89 0.59
C GLU A 174 -0.02 11.15 -0.75
N VAL A 175 0.73 11.61 -1.73
CA VAL A 175 1.08 10.85 -2.93
C VAL A 175 2.59 10.65 -2.91
N LEU A 176 3.03 9.42 -2.64
CA LEU A 176 4.43 9.01 -2.69
C LEU A 176 4.77 8.57 -4.11
N ILE A 177 5.89 9.02 -4.66
CA ILE A 177 6.29 8.73 -6.04
C ILE A 177 7.63 8.00 -6.03
N PHE A 178 7.64 6.80 -6.64
CA PHE A 178 8.86 6.10 -7.02
C PHE A 178 9.12 6.27 -8.52
N LYS A 179 10.28 6.81 -8.87
CA LYS A 179 10.74 6.95 -10.26
C LYS A 179 12.20 6.53 -10.38
N GLY A 180 12.44 5.37 -10.96
CA GLY A 180 13.78 4.77 -10.94
C GLY A 180 14.26 4.56 -9.50
N LYS A 181 15.39 5.18 -9.13
CA LYS A 181 15.93 5.17 -7.75
C LYS A 181 15.45 6.35 -6.90
N LYS A 182 14.58 7.18 -7.41
CA LYS A 182 14.10 8.37 -6.68
C LYS A 182 12.84 8.06 -5.91
N GLU A 183 12.78 8.68 -4.73
CA GLU A 183 11.59 8.74 -3.90
C GLU A 183 11.32 10.19 -3.50
N PHE A 184 10.06 10.60 -3.62
CA PHE A 184 9.61 11.86 -3.04
C PHE A 184 8.10 11.87 -2.83
N SER A 185 7.65 12.58 -1.82
CA SER A 185 6.24 12.70 -1.50
C SER A 185 5.68 14.09 -1.80
N ILE A 186 4.40 14.11 -2.11
CA ILE A 186 3.57 15.30 -2.32
C ILE A 186 2.43 15.21 -1.30
N ASP A 187 2.27 16.25 -0.52
CA ASP A 187 1.15 16.46 0.39
C ASP A 187 0.23 17.59 -0.12
N ARG A 188 -0.88 17.76 0.55
CA ARG A 188 -1.86 18.80 0.23
C ARG A 188 -1.24 20.19 0.29
N ASP A 189 -0.47 20.50 1.34
CA ASP A 189 0.08 21.83 1.58
C ASP A 189 1.03 22.25 0.43
N LEU A 190 1.81 21.28 -0.06
CA LEU A 190 2.68 21.52 -1.20
C LEU A 190 1.87 21.85 -2.48
N THR A 191 0.72 21.19 -2.69
CA THR A 191 -0.13 21.46 -3.88
C THR A 191 -0.79 22.83 -3.87
N LEU A 192 -0.98 23.42 -2.69
CA LEU A 192 -1.51 24.78 -2.52
C LEU A 192 -0.44 25.87 -2.72
N SER A 193 0.84 25.50 -2.72
CA SER A 193 1.93 26.45 -2.92
C SER A 193 1.89 27.08 -4.34
N PRO A 194 2.02 28.40 -4.48
CA PRO A 194 2.16 29.04 -5.78
C PRO A 194 3.33 28.50 -6.62
N GLN A 195 4.33 27.93 -5.97
CA GLN A 195 5.51 27.36 -6.62
C GLN A 195 5.40 25.84 -6.86
N TYR A 196 4.24 25.24 -6.62
CA TYR A 196 4.06 23.78 -6.69
C TYR A 196 4.61 23.15 -7.97
N HIS A 197 4.20 23.61 -9.14
CA HIS A 197 4.66 23.05 -10.41
C HIS A 197 6.19 23.15 -10.61
N LYS A 198 6.80 24.23 -10.16
CA LYS A 198 8.27 24.41 -10.21
C LYS A 198 8.98 23.44 -9.28
N LEU A 199 8.48 23.30 -8.05
CA LEU A 199 9.04 22.39 -7.04
C LEU A 199 8.86 20.94 -7.46
N PHE A 200 7.67 20.58 -7.96
CA PHE A 200 7.38 19.26 -8.49
C PHE A 200 8.34 18.88 -9.61
N ARG A 201 8.48 19.75 -10.63
CA ARG A 201 9.39 19.52 -11.75
C ARG A 201 10.83 19.30 -11.28
N LYS A 202 11.30 20.11 -10.35
CA LYS A 202 12.65 19.96 -9.80
C LYS A 202 12.86 18.61 -9.12
N ARG A 203 11.85 18.06 -8.43
CA ARG A 203 11.93 16.74 -7.79
C ARG A 203 11.82 15.59 -8.79
N TYR A 204 10.95 15.73 -9.77
CA TYR A 204 10.67 14.69 -10.77
C TYR A 204 11.77 14.53 -11.82
N GLU A 205 12.35 15.63 -12.31
CA GLU A 205 13.35 15.64 -13.40
C GLU A 205 14.80 15.47 -12.90
N LYS A 206 15.11 15.87 -11.68
CA LYS A 206 16.45 15.70 -11.08
C LYS A 206 16.68 14.32 -10.55
#